data_7354973b36c2331f93109e396d5c2059
#
_entry.id   7354973b36c2331f93109e396d5c2059
#
_cell.length_a   1.000
_cell.length_b   1.000
_cell.length_c   1.000
_cell.angle_alpha   90.00
_cell.angle_beta   90.00
_cell.angle_gamma   90.00
#
_symmetry.space_group_name_H-M   'P 1'
#
loop_
_entity.id
_entity.type
_entity.pdbx_description
1 polymer ?
#
loop_
_entity_poly.entity_id
_entity_poly.type
_entity_poly.pdbx_seq_one_letter_code
_entity_poly.pdbx_strand_id
1 'polypeptide(L)'
;MSEPARLIGLDPTSGPMPVSEKRPAPRPVSLDGAVIGLVSNGLGESDALMRAIHRELETRADVRAAVFVRKPSVSVAPEPMDWERLISQVTVAVAGFGG
;
A
#
# COMPACT_ATOMS: atom_id res chain seq x y z
N MET A 1 26.28 -15.84 28.43
CA MET A 1 25.78 -15.68 28.16
C MET A 1 25.27 -15.58 27.97
N SER A 2 25.54 -15.50 27.82
CA SER A 2 25.04 -15.35 27.42
C SER A 2 24.72 -14.94 27.09
N GLU A 3 24.91 -14.78 26.78
CA GLU A 3 24.57 -14.41 26.28
C GLU A 3 24.47 -13.83 26.09
N PRO A 4 24.88 -13.57 26.05
CA PRO A 4 24.69 -13.01 25.62
C PRO A 4 24.23 -12.63 25.31
N ALA A 5 24.39 -12.42 25.18
CA ALA A 5 23.76 -12.12 24.72
C ALA A 5 23.20 -11.82 24.44
N ARG A 6 23.42 -11.75 24.38
CA ARG A 6 22.71 -11.48 23.84
C ARG A 6 22.41 -10.58 23.49
N LEU A 7 22.88 -10.06 22.96
CA LEU A 7 22.55 -9.23 22.36
C LEU A 7 21.73 -9.16 21.91
N ILE A 8 21.48 -9.04 21.76
CA ILE A 8 20.81 -9.09 21.32
C ILE A 8 20.17 -8.87 20.72
N GLY A 9 19.96 -8.90 20.62
CA GLY A 9 19.25 -8.97 19.80
C GLY A 9 18.57 -8.50 19.03
N LEU A 10 18.82 -8.14 18.40
CA LEU A 10 18.24 -7.66 17.43
C LEU A 10 18.41 -8.42 16.27
N ASP A 11 18.14 -9.60 16.27
CA ASP A 11 18.11 -10.43 15.14
C ASP A 11 16.84 -10.17 14.41
N PRO A 12 16.85 -9.56 13.33
CA PRO A 12 15.62 -9.26 12.62
C PRO A 12 14.95 -10.51 12.16
N THR A 13 15.66 -11.59 12.08
CA THR A 13 15.03 -12.78 11.61
C THR A 13 14.35 -13.51 12.73
N SER A 14 14.67 -13.19 13.92
CA SER A 14 14.05 -13.88 14.98
C SER A 14 12.76 -13.34 15.27
N GLY A 15 12.44 -12.32 14.74
CA GLY A 15 11.32 -11.69 14.89
C GLY A 15 10.26 -12.18 15.57
N PRO A 16 10.20 -12.27 16.62
CA PRO A 16 9.19 -12.77 17.29
C PRO A 16 8.03 -12.02 17.28
N MET A 17 7.87 -11.19 16.40
CA MET A 17 6.81 -10.40 16.40
C MET A 17 5.62 -11.20 16.28
N PRO A 18 4.69 -11.03 17.08
CA PRO A 18 3.47 -11.72 17.01
C PRO A 18 2.63 -11.16 15.94
N VAL A 19 3.17 -10.97 14.84
CA VAL A 19 2.37 -10.47 13.79
C VAL A 19 1.76 -11.56 13.04
N SER A 20 1.95 -12.73 13.46
CA SER A 20 1.40 -13.85 12.77
C SER A 20 -0.09 -13.81 12.67
N GLU A 21 -0.71 -12.97 13.45
CA GLU A 21 -2.13 -12.84 13.36
C GLU A 21 -2.54 -12.09 12.13
N LYS A 22 -1.68 -11.30 11.57
CA LYS A 22 -2.01 -10.50 10.44
C LYS A 22 -1.79 -11.27 9.17
N ARG A 23 -2.75 -11.23 8.31
CA ARG A 23 -2.66 -11.91 7.04
C ARG A 23 -2.89 -10.93 5.93
N PRO A 24 -2.30 -11.17 4.77
CA PRO A 24 -2.63 -10.33 3.63
C PRO A 24 -4.12 -10.45 3.32
N ALA A 25 -4.68 -9.40 2.82
CA ALA A 25 -6.06 -9.42 2.40
C ALA A 25 -6.21 -10.44 1.27
N PRO A 26 -7.37 -11.06 1.15
CA PRO A 26 -7.59 -12.00 0.07
C PRO A 26 -7.41 -11.31 -1.26
N ARG A 27 -6.74 -11.99 -2.17
CA ARG A 27 -6.52 -11.43 -3.50
C ARG A 27 -7.79 -11.60 -4.33
N PRO A 28 -8.28 -10.55 -4.98
CA PRO A 28 -9.45 -10.69 -5.83
C PRO A 28 -9.15 -11.59 -7.02
N VAL A 29 -10.17 -12.24 -7.52
CA VAL A 29 -10.03 -13.13 -8.65
C VAL A 29 -9.68 -12.35 -9.90
N SER A 30 -10.23 -11.16 -10.06
CA SER A 30 -9.93 -10.30 -11.18
C SER A 30 -10.09 -8.86 -10.74
N LEU A 31 -9.72 -7.94 -11.62
CA LEU A 31 -9.89 -6.52 -11.35
C LEU A 31 -11.19 -5.98 -11.93
N ASP A 32 -12.01 -6.83 -12.55
CA ASP A 32 -13.28 -6.37 -13.07
C ASP A 32 -14.17 -5.95 -11.90
N GLY A 33 -14.72 -4.77 -11.99
CA GLY A 33 -15.55 -4.23 -10.92
C GLY A 33 -14.78 -3.67 -9.76
N ALA A 34 -13.45 -3.68 -9.81
CA ALA A 34 -12.65 -3.22 -8.69
C ALA A 34 -12.59 -1.71 -8.61
N VAL A 35 -12.44 -1.20 -7.39
CA VAL A 35 -12.14 0.19 -7.15
C VAL A 35 -10.66 0.24 -6.82
N ILE A 36 -9.89 0.95 -7.61
CA ILE A 36 -8.45 0.97 -7.48
C ILE A 36 -8.03 2.17 -6.64
N GLY A 37 -7.31 1.94 -5.57
CA GLY A 37 -6.72 3.03 -4.82
C GLY A 37 -5.35 3.34 -5.39
N LEU A 38 -5.06 4.61 -5.59
CA LEU A 38 -3.76 5.02 -6.11
C LEU A 38 -3.18 5.96 -5.09
N VAL A 39 -2.13 5.52 -4.43
CA VAL A 39 -1.54 6.28 -3.33
C VAL A 39 -0.19 6.80 -3.79
N SER A 40 -0.10 8.10 -3.96
CA SER A 40 1.11 8.77 -4.41
C SER A 40 1.84 9.37 -3.22
N ASN A 41 3.16 9.31 -3.23
CA ASN A 41 3.93 9.96 -2.17
C ASN A 41 4.28 11.40 -2.55
N GLY A 42 3.88 11.85 -3.72
CA GLY A 42 4.10 13.23 -4.12
C GLY A 42 5.49 13.57 -4.63
N LEU A 43 6.40 12.60 -4.68
CA LEU A 43 7.73 12.86 -5.15
C LEU A 43 7.84 12.76 -6.65
N GLY A 44 8.57 13.68 -7.23
CA GLY A 44 8.87 13.63 -8.66
C GLY A 44 7.60 13.45 -9.48
N GLU A 45 7.61 12.45 -10.32
CA GLU A 45 6.48 12.19 -11.20
C GLU A 45 5.54 11.12 -10.64
N SER A 46 5.50 10.94 -9.34
CA SER A 46 4.66 9.92 -8.73
C SER A 46 3.21 10.05 -9.14
N ASP A 47 2.68 11.26 -9.13
CA ASP A 47 1.29 11.47 -9.51
C ASP A 47 1.05 11.00 -10.94
N ALA A 48 1.94 11.38 -11.83
CA ALA A 48 1.80 11.03 -13.24
C ALA A 48 1.91 9.52 -13.43
N LEU A 49 2.80 8.88 -12.69
CA LEU A 49 2.96 7.45 -12.77
C LEU A 49 1.71 6.72 -12.26
N MET A 50 1.17 7.18 -11.15
CA MET A 50 -0.03 6.55 -10.62
C MET A 50 -1.20 6.68 -11.59
N ARG A 51 -1.33 7.82 -12.23
CA ARG A 51 -2.40 8.01 -13.20
C ARG A 51 -2.18 7.17 -14.45
N ALA A 52 -0.92 7.00 -14.85
CA ALA A 52 -0.60 6.15 -15.99
C ALA A 52 -0.93 4.69 -15.69
N ILE A 53 -0.64 4.25 -14.47
CA ILE A 53 -0.98 2.89 -14.04
C ILE A 53 -2.50 2.70 -14.12
N HIS A 54 -3.24 3.67 -13.64
CA HIS A 54 -4.69 3.56 -13.68
C HIS A 54 -5.19 3.44 -15.12
N ARG A 55 -4.68 4.28 -16.00
CA ARG A 55 -5.10 4.23 -17.41
C ARG A 55 -4.79 2.88 -18.02
N GLU A 56 -3.62 2.34 -17.68
CA GLU A 56 -3.25 1.04 -18.22
C GLU A 56 -4.15 -0.07 -17.68
N LEU A 57 -4.50 0.00 -16.42
CA LEU A 57 -5.38 -0.98 -15.83
C LEU A 57 -6.76 -0.93 -16.47
N GLU A 58 -7.22 0.26 -16.82
CA GLU A 58 -8.52 0.40 -17.47
C GLU A 58 -8.55 -0.25 -18.84
N THR A 59 -7.41 -0.41 -19.49
CA THR A 59 -7.38 -1.07 -20.78
C THR A 59 -7.36 -2.60 -20.66
N ARG A 60 -7.09 -3.10 -19.46
CA ARG A 60 -6.91 -4.53 -19.24
C ARG A 60 -8.02 -5.15 -18.42
N ALA A 61 -8.84 -4.36 -17.78
CA ALA A 61 -9.90 -4.86 -16.93
C ALA A 61 -11.01 -3.83 -16.86
N ASP A 62 -12.19 -4.28 -16.49
CA ASP A 62 -13.34 -3.40 -16.37
C ASP A 62 -13.32 -2.78 -14.97
N VAL A 63 -12.41 -1.87 -14.75
CA VAL A 63 -12.23 -1.22 -13.46
C VAL A 63 -13.41 -0.29 -13.22
N ARG A 64 -13.99 -0.41 -12.03
CA ARG A 64 -15.19 0.35 -11.71
C ARG A 64 -14.91 1.83 -11.44
N ALA A 65 -13.84 2.09 -10.70
CA ALA A 65 -13.51 3.46 -10.30
C ALA A 65 -12.11 3.50 -9.74
N ALA A 66 -11.60 4.71 -9.52
CA ALA A 66 -10.31 4.90 -8.90
C ALA A 66 -10.43 5.95 -7.82
N VAL A 67 -9.67 5.79 -6.74
CA VAL A 67 -9.57 6.75 -5.66
C VAL A 67 -8.10 7.15 -5.60
N PHE A 68 -7.83 8.40 -5.91
CA PHE A 68 -6.47 8.92 -5.91
C PHE A 68 -6.20 9.64 -4.61
N VAL A 69 -5.10 9.30 -3.96
CA VAL A 69 -4.70 9.90 -2.70
C VAL A 69 -3.24 10.30 -2.79
N ARG A 70 -2.94 11.50 -2.35
CA ARG A 70 -1.56 11.95 -2.26
C ARG A 70 -1.22 12.11 -0.79
N LYS A 71 -0.17 11.43 -0.35
CA LYS A 71 0.30 11.56 1.02
C LYS A 71 0.92 12.92 1.24
N PRO A 72 0.89 13.44 2.47
CA PRO A 72 1.52 14.72 2.77
C PRO A 72 3.04 14.67 2.59
N SER A 73 3.65 13.53 2.83
CA SER A 73 5.07 13.36 2.56
C SER A 73 5.39 11.89 2.46
N VAL A 74 6.62 11.60 2.05
CA VAL A 74 7.06 10.23 1.83
C VAL A 74 6.97 9.38 3.07
N SER A 75 7.25 9.96 4.21
CA SER A 75 7.41 9.21 5.44
C SER A 75 6.18 9.12 6.29
N VAL A 76 5.08 9.67 5.87
CA VAL A 76 3.89 9.67 6.69
C VAL A 76 2.73 9.01 5.97
N ALA A 77 1.75 8.63 6.74
CA ALA A 77 0.55 8.00 6.20
C ALA A 77 -0.34 9.02 5.52
N PRO A 78 -1.31 8.60 4.74
CA PRO A 78 -2.29 9.51 4.19
C PRO A 78 -3.03 10.24 5.31
N GLU A 79 -3.60 11.38 4.98
CA GLU A 79 -4.42 12.12 5.92
C GLU A 79 -5.58 11.25 6.38
N PRO A 80 -6.11 11.48 7.56
CA PRO A 80 -7.16 10.62 8.08
C PRO A 80 -8.37 10.44 7.18
N MET A 81 -8.81 11.50 6.53
CA MET A 81 -9.95 11.39 5.62
C MET A 81 -9.62 10.55 4.41
N ASP A 82 -8.42 10.68 3.89
CA ASP A 82 -7.99 9.88 2.76
C ASP A 82 -7.83 8.42 3.15
N TRP A 83 -7.33 8.19 4.36
CA TRP A 83 -7.18 6.83 4.87
C TRP A 83 -8.55 6.15 4.97
N GLU A 84 -9.54 6.91 5.45
CA GLU A 84 -10.90 6.39 5.53
C GLU A 84 -11.45 6.03 4.16
N ARG A 85 -11.20 6.87 3.19
CA ARG A 85 -11.65 6.59 1.82
C ARG A 85 -11.01 5.32 1.28
N LEU A 86 -9.72 5.15 1.55
CA LEU A 86 -9.04 3.96 1.09
C LEU A 86 -9.61 2.71 1.74
N ILE A 87 -9.81 2.76 3.04
CA ILE A 87 -10.31 1.59 3.75
C ILE A 87 -11.72 1.24 3.32
N SER A 88 -12.58 2.23 3.14
CA SER A 88 -13.98 1.97 2.93
C SER A 88 -14.37 1.75 1.48
N GLN A 89 -13.59 2.25 0.54
CA GLN A 89 -14.02 2.24 -0.86
C GLN A 89 -13.17 1.41 -1.79
N VAL A 90 -11.95 1.11 -1.42
CA VAL A 90 -10.99 0.54 -2.35
C VAL A 90 -10.93 -0.98 -2.27
N THR A 91 -10.93 -1.64 -3.41
CA THR A 91 -10.79 -3.07 -3.49
C THR A 91 -9.32 -3.48 -3.48
N VAL A 92 -8.51 -2.80 -4.26
CA VAL A 92 -7.06 -3.03 -4.30
C VAL A 92 -6.37 -1.69 -4.42
N ALA A 93 -5.16 -1.61 -3.95
CA ALA A 93 -4.43 -0.34 -3.98
C ALA A 93 -3.05 -0.52 -4.58
N VAL A 94 -2.60 0.51 -5.28
CA VAL A 94 -1.24 0.60 -5.76
C VAL A 94 -0.62 1.76 -5.01
N ALA A 95 0.43 1.50 -4.29
CA ALA A 95 1.13 2.53 -3.56
C ALA A 95 2.55 2.57 -4.09
N GLY A 96 3.05 3.70 -4.32
CA GLY A 96 4.38 3.75 -4.81
C GLY A 96 4.83 5.10 -4.72
N PHE A 97 6.03 5.33 -4.93
CA PHE A 97 7.12 4.38 -5.01
C PHE A 97 8.24 4.99 -4.19
N GLY A 98 9.33 4.26 -4.04
CA GLY A 98 10.39 4.77 -3.22
C GLY A 98 10.95 6.05 -3.79
N GLY A 99 11.40 6.91 -2.96
CA GLY A 99 11.91 8.18 -3.43
C GLY A 99 13.38 8.32 -3.14
#